data_2c229f086dd256a2a7c57bb65a8ef49c
#
_entry.id   2c229f086dd256a2a7c57bb65a8ef49c
#
_cell.length_a   1.000
_cell.length_b   1.000
_cell.length_c   1.000
_cell.angle_alpha   90.00
_cell.angle_beta   90.00
_cell.angle_gamma   90.00
#
_symmetry.space_group_name_H-M   'P 1'
#
loop_
_entity.id
_entity.type
_entity.pdbx_description
1 polymer ?
#
loop_
_entity_poly.entity_id
_entity_poly.type
_entity_poly.pdbx_seq_one_letter_code
_entity_poly.pdbx_strand_id
1 'polypeptide(L)'
;MKNREYKTKAEVLARGQEAVGKTLGEIDKTGRIATGKGAIGTVVEESWFGYKPNSNPAPDFEEAGVELKVTPYRQTPRGIQAKERLVCDMLNYDEEYYKTFETSAFWMKCACMLLMSYEHRDGVPKVDFTIDKAVLFQFPDEDLEVIRNDWKILMDKIKAGQAHLISEGDTMYLAACPKGRNSQDTRSQPFSPIPAMKRAYSLKSSYMTQILRRYIFGDEPCEKIIKDPAALRTTSFEDWFSAKVRPYVGMSRMELKARLGVETNAKNLNELLVAAMLGVKGHLSNTEEFQKAGIQLKTIAIEPNGSIKESMSFPVMNFCAMMNETWEESALYDLLAPTKFLFIIFQKSRDGECYFQRVKFWNIPAEDLEEVHHVWQRTVDTLREGVHIWKDASGRNRNNLPKASESRVAHVRPHGKDSMDTAPLPTGGSMTKQCFWLNNSYVAKQIGKE
;
A
#
# COMPACT_ATOMS: atom_id res chain seq x y z
N MET A 1 6.17 -41.47 -1.68
CA MET A 1 4.82 -41.22 -1.12
C MET A 1 3.88 -41.12 -2.31
N LYS A 2 2.71 -41.78 -2.30
CA LYS A 2 1.67 -41.53 -3.31
C LYS A 2 1.23 -40.06 -3.12
N ASN A 3 1.27 -39.26 -4.19
CA ASN A 3 0.70 -37.92 -4.15
C ASN A 3 -0.77 -38.06 -3.74
N ARG A 4 -1.16 -37.41 -2.66
CA ARG A 4 -2.57 -37.36 -2.24
C ARG A 4 -3.20 -36.28 -3.16
N GLU A 5 -4.07 -36.74 -4.07
CA GLU A 5 -4.83 -35.84 -4.94
C GLU A 5 -6.01 -35.25 -4.15
N TYR A 6 -6.14 -33.92 -4.14
CA TYR A 6 -7.28 -33.22 -3.56
C TYR A 6 -8.22 -32.80 -4.71
N LYS A 7 -9.41 -33.38 -4.73
CA LYS A 7 -10.36 -33.21 -5.84
C LYS A 7 -11.44 -32.17 -5.55
N THR A 8 -11.64 -31.85 -4.28
CA THR A 8 -12.68 -30.94 -3.86
C THR A 8 -12.16 -29.84 -2.93
N LYS A 9 -12.82 -28.70 -2.94
CA LYS A 9 -12.55 -27.59 -2.00
C LYS A 9 -12.64 -28.05 -0.54
N ALA A 10 -13.57 -28.95 -0.23
CA ALA A 10 -13.76 -29.47 1.12
C ALA A 10 -12.55 -30.29 1.60
N GLU A 11 -11.97 -31.14 0.74
CA GLU A 11 -10.76 -31.92 1.06
C GLU A 11 -9.55 -31.01 1.30
N VAL A 12 -9.38 -29.98 0.46
CA VAL A 12 -8.31 -28.98 0.62
C VAL A 12 -8.47 -28.22 1.96
N LEU A 13 -9.69 -27.76 2.26
CA LEU A 13 -9.99 -27.06 3.50
C LEU A 13 -9.75 -27.95 4.73
N ALA A 14 -10.28 -29.17 4.73
CA ALA A 14 -10.12 -30.12 5.84
C ALA A 14 -8.62 -30.36 6.12
N ARG A 15 -7.81 -30.55 5.07
CA ARG A 15 -6.37 -30.75 5.23
C ARG A 15 -5.68 -29.49 5.75
N GLY A 16 -6.10 -28.28 5.30
CA GLY A 16 -5.60 -27.01 5.83
C GLY A 16 -5.92 -26.85 7.32
N GLN A 17 -7.14 -27.21 7.73
CA GLN A 17 -7.58 -27.12 9.13
C GLN A 17 -6.83 -28.08 10.06
N GLU A 18 -6.40 -29.26 9.59
CA GLU A 18 -5.54 -30.18 10.34
C GLU A 18 -4.16 -29.57 10.71
N ALA A 19 -3.73 -28.51 10.01
CA ALA A 19 -2.48 -27.80 10.29
C ALA A 19 -2.64 -26.73 11.39
N VAL A 20 -3.88 -26.32 11.70
CA VAL A 20 -4.14 -25.30 12.72
C VAL A 20 -3.67 -25.80 14.09
N GLY A 21 -2.93 -24.94 14.81
CA GLY A 21 -2.30 -25.26 16.08
C GLY A 21 -0.92 -25.92 15.96
N LYS A 22 -0.47 -26.29 14.74
CA LYS A 22 0.88 -26.83 14.52
C LYS A 22 1.87 -25.73 14.22
N THR A 23 3.08 -25.89 14.75
CA THR A 23 4.21 -25.00 14.40
C THR A 23 4.70 -25.28 12.98
N LEU A 24 5.34 -24.28 12.38
CA LEU A 24 5.97 -24.46 11.06
C LEU A 24 7.09 -25.49 11.12
N GLY A 25 7.76 -25.66 12.27
CA GLY A 25 8.75 -26.71 12.49
C GLY A 25 8.16 -28.13 12.49
N GLU A 26 6.95 -28.31 13.06
CA GLU A 26 6.23 -29.60 13.01
C GLU A 26 5.73 -29.93 11.60
N ILE A 27 5.42 -28.91 10.79
CA ILE A 27 4.98 -29.06 9.40
C ILE A 27 6.18 -29.37 8.49
N ASP A 28 7.32 -28.73 8.72
CA ASP A 28 8.51 -28.80 7.86
C ASP A 28 9.27 -30.14 8.01
N LYS A 29 9.02 -31.06 7.12
CA LYS A 29 9.75 -32.34 7.03
C LYS A 29 11.13 -32.22 6.38
N THR A 30 11.48 -31.05 5.86
CA THR A 30 12.69 -30.80 5.06
C THR A 30 13.75 -30.03 5.83
N GLY A 31 13.41 -29.39 6.94
CA GLY A 31 14.29 -28.49 7.71
C GLY A 31 14.64 -27.18 7.01
N ARG A 32 13.95 -26.85 5.91
CA ARG A 32 14.27 -25.65 5.09
C ARG A 32 13.81 -24.34 5.70
N ILE A 33 12.79 -24.35 6.58
CA ILE A 33 12.30 -23.13 7.21
C ILE A 33 13.35 -22.49 8.11
N ALA A 34 14.13 -23.32 8.81
CA ALA A 34 15.22 -22.86 9.68
C ALA A 34 16.36 -22.17 8.91
N THR A 35 16.59 -22.56 7.66
CA THR A 35 17.77 -22.16 6.85
C THR A 35 17.42 -21.29 5.64
N GLY A 36 16.16 -21.27 5.20
CA GLY A 36 15.74 -20.67 3.93
C GLY A 36 15.06 -19.31 4.05
N LYS A 37 15.39 -18.38 3.14
CA LYS A 37 14.63 -17.15 2.94
C LYS A 37 13.39 -17.44 2.09
N GLY A 38 12.20 -17.07 2.58
CA GLY A 38 10.95 -17.05 1.79
C GLY A 38 10.32 -18.43 1.47
N ALA A 39 10.76 -19.50 2.14
CA ALA A 39 10.36 -20.87 1.81
C ALA A 39 9.05 -21.36 2.47
N ILE A 40 8.37 -20.56 3.30
CA ILE A 40 7.26 -21.08 4.13
C ILE A 40 6.12 -21.63 3.28
N GLY A 41 5.61 -20.89 2.30
CA GLY A 41 4.54 -21.37 1.41
C GLY A 41 4.91 -22.67 0.70
N THR A 42 6.08 -22.70 0.06
CA THR A 42 6.63 -23.87 -0.64
C THR A 42 6.80 -25.09 0.28
N VAL A 43 7.26 -24.87 1.53
CA VAL A 43 7.43 -25.95 2.50
C VAL A 43 6.09 -26.49 2.96
N VAL A 44 5.09 -25.65 3.19
CA VAL A 44 3.72 -26.08 3.54
C VAL A 44 3.12 -26.88 2.39
N GLU A 45 3.25 -26.42 1.13
CA GLU A 45 2.79 -27.11 -0.06
C GLU A 45 3.41 -28.52 -0.16
N GLU A 46 4.73 -28.62 -0.04
CA GLU A 46 5.46 -29.88 -0.20
C GLU A 46 5.32 -30.79 1.02
N SER A 47 5.57 -30.29 2.23
CA SER A 47 5.65 -31.12 3.44
C SER A 47 4.28 -31.48 4.01
N TRP A 48 3.30 -30.56 3.92
CA TRP A 48 1.97 -30.77 4.48
C TRP A 48 0.98 -31.34 3.48
N PHE A 49 0.89 -30.73 2.28
CA PHE A 49 -0.04 -31.20 1.25
C PHE A 49 0.53 -32.29 0.36
N GLY A 50 1.85 -32.42 0.27
CA GLY A 50 2.53 -33.47 -0.52
C GLY A 50 2.64 -33.15 -2.01
N TYR A 51 2.49 -31.87 -2.40
CA TYR A 51 2.66 -31.39 -3.77
C TYR A 51 4.08 -30.88 -3.98
N LYS A 52 4.65 -31.18 -5.15
CA LYS A 52 5.92 -30.59 -5.55
C LYS A 52 5.65 -29.18 -6.09
N PRO A 53 6.36 -28.18 -5.56
CA PRO A 53 6.28 -26.83 -6.10
C PRO A 53 6.56 -26.81 -7.60
N ASN A 54 5.73 -26.11 -8.34
CA ASN A 54 5.85 -25.98 -9.78
C ASN A 54 5.56 -24.53 -10.22
N SER A 55 5.83 -24.21 -11.48
CA SER A 55 5.54 -22.92 -12.10
C SER A 55 4.32 -22.96 -13.03
N ASN A 56 3.42 -23.89 -12.80
CA ASN A 56 2.22 -24.04 -13.60
C ASN A 56 1.30 -22.81 -13.42
N PRO A 57 0.66 -22.29 -14.47
CA PRO A 57 -0.32 -21.20 -14.33
C PRO A 57 -1.64 -21.64 -13.67
N ALA A 58 -1.89 -22.95 -13.51
CA ALA A 58 -3.03 -23.46 -12.78
C ALA A 58 -2.89 -23.29 -11.26
N PRO A 59 -4.00 -23.29 -10.50
CA PRO A 59 -3.95 -23.31 -9.04
C PRO A 59 -3.23 -24.54 -8.49
N ASP A 60 -2.63 -24.45 -7.29
CA ASP A 60 -1.87 -25.56 -6.67
C ASP A 60 -2.68 -26.84 -6.53
N PHE A 61 -3.99 -26.75 -6.27
CA PHE A 61 -4.94 -27.87 -6.27
C PHE A 61 -5.86 -27.75 -7.50
N GLU A 62 -5.34 -28.12 -8.66
CA GLU A 62 -5.97 -27.88 -9.96
C GLU A 62 -7.38 -28.47 -10.06
N GLU A 63 -7.60 -29.73 -9.67
CA GLU A 63 -8.91 -30.36 -9.71
C GLU A 63 -9.93 -29.69 -8.76
N ALA A 64 -9.48 -29.20 -7.62
CA ALA A 64 -10.30 -28.47 -6.67
C ALA A 64 -10.51 -26.98 -7.04
N GLY A 65 -9.69 -26.46 -7.96
CA GLY A 65 -9.67 -25.04 -8.33
C GLY A 65 -9.28 -24.12 -7.14
N VAL A 66 -8.27 -24.50 -6.35
CA VAL A 66 -7.84 -23.79 -5.14
C VAL A 66 -6.35 -23.52 -5.16
N GLU A 67 -5.96 -22.28 -4.94
CA GLU A 67 -4.57 -21.87 -4.74
C GLU A 67 -4.23 -21.83 -3.25
N LEU A 68 -3.05 -22.31 -2.87
CA LEU A 68 -2.53 -22.23 -1.51
C LEU A 68 -1.80 -20.90 -1.30
N LYS A 69 -2.18 -20.18 -0.26
CA LYS A 69 -1.44 -19.00 0.19
C LYS A 69 -1.20 -19.04 1.70
N VAL A 70 0.07 -18.92 2.11
CA VAL A 70 0.46 -18.83 3.51
C VAL A 70 0.85 -17.38 3.79
N THR A 71 0.15 -16.72 4.70
CA THR A 71 0.26 -15.27 4.92
C THR A 71 0.56 -14.92 6.37
N PRO A 72 1.58 -14.08 6.64
CA PRO A 72 1.89 -13.57 7.96
C PRO A 72 1.02 -12.37 8.34
N TYR A 73 0.65 -12.30 9.62
CA TYR A 73 0.07 -11.11 10.20
C TYR A 73 0.82 -10.69 11.48
N ARG A 74 0.54 -9.50 11.97
CA ARG A 74 1.03 -8.97 13.25
C ARG A 74 -0.14 -8.48 14.09
N GLN A 75 -0.03 -8.66 15.41
CA GLN A 75 -0.88 -7.97 16.38
C GLN A 75 -0.32 -6.56 16.62
N THR A 76 -1.18 -5.56 16.50
CA THR A 76 -0.86 -4.17 16.77
C THR A 76 -1.86 -3.56 17.76
N PRO A 77 -1.58 -2.40 18.37
CA PRO A 77 -2.60 -1.72 19.21
C PRO A 77 -3.89 -1.39 18.46
N ARG A 78 -3.88 -1.40 17.12
CA ARG A 78 -5.05 -1.18 16.27
C ARG A 78 -5.69 -2.48 15.76
N GLY A 79 -5.31 -3.63 16.34
CA GLY A 79 -5.78 -4.96 15.94
C GLY A 79 -4.86 -5.65 14.95
N ILE A 80 -5.36 -6.69 14.32
CA ILE A 80 -4.63 -7.50 13.32
C ILE A 80 -4.28 -6.67 12.10
N GLN A 81 -3.06 -6.83 11.62
CA GLN A 81 -2.55 -6.22 10.40
C GLN A 81 -1.76 -7.23 9.58
N ALA A 82 -2.00 -7.30 8.27
CA ALA A 82 -1.15 -8.08 7.38
C ALA A 82 0.29 -7.55 7.44
N LYS A 83 1.26 -8.45 7.59
CA LYS A 83 2.68 -8.07 7.63
C LYS A 83 3.17 -7.61 6.27
N GLU A 84 2.62 -8.19 5.20
CA GLU A 84 3.04 -7.93 3.83
C GLU A 84 1.87 -8.04 2.85
N ARG A 85 2.10 -7.63 1.60
CA ARG A 85 1.18 -7.86 0.47
C ARG A 85 1.12 -9.35 0.15
N LEU A 86 0.03 -9.81 -0.45
CA LEU A 86 -0.08 -11.18 -0.95
C LEU A 86 0.27 -11.22 -2.44
N VAL A 87 1.41 -11.82 -2.78
CA VAL A 87 1.79 -12.05 -4.18
C VAL A 87 0.95 -13.17 -4.77
N CYS A 88 0.31 -12.90 -5.90
CA CYS A 88 -0.62 -13.82 -6.58
C CYS A 88 0.08 -14.60 -7.66
N ASP A 89 0.47 -13.93 -8.75
CA ASP A 89 1.16 -14.56 -9.89
C ASP A 89 1.98 -13.52 -10.68
N MET A 90 2.87 -13.98 -11.55
CA MET A 90 3.69 -13.11 -12.38
C MET A 90 2.82 -12.37 -13.42
N LEU A 91 3.10 -11.07 -13.60
CA LEU A 91 2.50 -10.25 -14.64
C LEU A 91 3.38 -10.30 -15.90
N ASN A 92 2.99 -11.15 -16.85
CA ASN A 92 3.66 -11.24 -18.15
C ASN A 92 2.99 -10.27 -19.13
N TYR A 93 3.63 -9.13 -19.42
CA TYR A 93 3.05 -8.08 -20.26
C TYR A 93 2.67 -8.56 -21.65
N ASP A 94 3.52 -9.42 -22.29
CA ASP A 94 3.31 -9.94 -23.64
C ASP A 94 2.19 -10.97 -23.73
N GLU A 95 1.75 -11.53 -22.61
CA GLU A 95 0.69 -12.54 -22.55
C GLU A 95 -0.63 -12.02 -21.96
N GLU A 96 -0.56 -10.99 -21.09
CA GLU A 96 -1.73 -10.52 -20.36
C GLU A 96 -2.57 -9.51 -21.13
N TYR A 97 -1.95 -8.69 -22.02
CA TYR A 97 -2.62 -7.56 -22.65
C TYR A 97 -3.83 -7.93 -23.54
N TYR A 98 -3.88 -9.15 -24.05
CA TYR A 98 -4.99 -9.63 -24.90
C TYR A 98 -6.01 -10.50 -24.17
N LYS A 99 -5.78 -10.80 -22.89
CA LYS A 99 -6.71 -11.60 -22.07
C LYS A 99 -7.91 -10.77 -21.60
N THR A 100 -8.95 -11.47 -21.15
CA THR A 100 -10.01 -10.89 -20.33
C THR A 100 -9.67 -11.08 -18.85
N PHE A 101 -10.41 -10.43 -17.96
CA PHE A 101 -10.21 -10.62 -16.52
C PHE A 101 -10.35 -12.10 -16.12
N GLU A 102 -11.36 -12.80 -16.67
CA GLU A 102 -11.66 -14.19 -16.39
C GLU A 102 -10.58 -15.17 -16.87
N THR A 103 -9.80 -14.78 -17.89
CA THR A 103 -8.71 -15.58 -18.44
C THR A 103 -7.33 -15.08 -18.02
N SER A 104 -7.27 -14.02 -17.20
CA SER A 104 -6.01 -13.48 -16.67
C SER A 104 -5.30 -14.47 -15.75
N ALA A 105 -3.97 -14.40 -15.70
CA ALA A 105 -3.17 -15.24 -14.80
C ALA A 105 -3.58 -15.04 -13.33
N PHE A 106 -3.94 -13.81 -12.96
CA PHE A 106 -4.45 -13.51 -11.62
C PHE A 106 -5.72 -14.29 -11.30
N TRP A 107 -6.76 -14.19 -12.15
CA TRP A 107 -8.07 -14.79 -11.86
C TRP A 107 -8.03 -16.31 -11.95
N MET A 108 -7.39 -16.84 -12.99
CA MET A 108 -7.25 -18.29 -13.16
C MET A 108 -6.63 -18.97 -11.95
N LYS A 109 -5.71 -18.28 -11.27
CA LYS A 109 -4.99 -18.83 -10.12
C LYS A 109 -5.65 -18.49 -8.79
N CYS A 110 -6.13 -17.28 -8.59
CA CYS A 110 -6.51 -16.77 -7.28
C CYS A 110 -8.03 -16.60 -7.06
N ALA A 111 -8.88 -17.04 -7.99
CA ALA A 111 -10.35 -16.95 -7.84
C ALA A 111 -10.88 -17.62 -6.56
N CYS A 112 -10.19 -18.68 -6.09
CA CYS A 112 -10.44 -19.33 -4.82
C CYS A 112 -9.10 -19.67 -4.16
N MET A 113 -8.88 -19.23 -2.94
CA MET A 113 -7.62 -19.43 -2.21
C MET A 113 -7.86 -20.15 -0.88
N LEU A 114 -7.00 -21.11 -0.53
CA LEU A 114 -6.84 -21.56 0.85
C LEU A 114 -5.85 -20.61 1.53
N LEU A 115 -6.34 -19.70 2.36
CA LEU A 115 -5.53 -18.79 3.16
C LEU A 115 -5.18 -19.46 4.50
N MET A 116 -3.88 -19.73 4.70
CA MET A 116 -3.35 -20.22 5.97
C MET A 116 -2.55 -19.07 6.61
N SER A 117 -2.96 -18.64 7.80
CA SER A 117 -2.34 -17.49 8.47
C SER A 117 -1.55 -17.88 9.72
N TYR A 118 -0.47 -17.15 9.98
CA TYR A 118 0.35 -17.28 11.19
C TYR A 118 0.76 -15.89 11.71
N GLU A 119 0.88 -15.78 13.05
CA GLU A 119 1.38 -14.56 13.66
C GLU A 119 2.90 -14.45 13.53
N HIS A 120 3.37 -13.39 12.88
CA HIS A 120 4.79 -13.03 12.86
C HIS A 120 5.13 -12.23 14.11
N ARG A 121 6.11 -12.73 14.88
CA ARG A 121 6.64 -12.08 16.08
C ARG A 121 8.14 -11.83 15.90
N ASP A 122 8.55 -10.57 16.05
CA ASP A 122 9.97 -10.19 15.91
C ASP A 122 10.82 -10.92 16.97
N GLY A 123 12.00 -11.41 16.56
CA GLY A 123 12.92 -12.15 17.41
C GLY A 123 12.54 -13.63 17.67
N VAL A 124 11.39 -14.10 17.20
CA VAL A 124 10.99 -15.51 17.30
C VAL A 124 11.47 -16.27 16.05
N PRO A 125 12.10 -17.46 16.19
CA PRO A 125 12.48 -18.28 15.05
C PRO A 125 11.27 -18.66 14.20
N LYS A 126 11.42 -18.69 12.87
CA LYS A 126 10.31 -19.01 11.95
C LYS A 126 9.69 -20.39 12.20
N VAL A 127 10.48 -21.34 12.67
CA VAL A 127 10.02 -22.71 12.99
C VAL A 127 9.00 -22.75 14.13
N ASP A 128 9.03 -21.73 15.02
CA ASP A 128 8.13 -21.61 16.17
C ASP A 128 6.84 -20.84 15.87
N PHE A 129 6.66 -20.33 14.65
CA PHE A 129 5.39 -19.74 14.24
C PHE A 129 4.33 -20.83 14.06
N THR A 130 3.15 -20.59 14.57
CA THR A 130 2.02 -21.52 14.54
C THR A 130 1.02 -21.12 13.46
N ILE A 131 0.48 -22.08 12.72
CA ILE A 131 -0.68 -21.84 11.85
C ILE A 131 -1.90 -21.60 12.72
N ASP A 132 -2.45 -20.40 12.67
CA ASP A 132 -3.58 -20.00 13.52
C ASP A 132 -4.93 -20.23 12.87
N LYS A 133 -5.01 -20.07 11.55
CA LYS A 133 -6.23 -20.23 10.77
C LYS A 133 -5.94 -20.84 9.40
N ALA A 134 -6.92 -21.58 8.89
CA ALA A 134 -6.98 -22.06 7.52
C ALA A 134 -8.42 -21.89 7.00
N VAL A 135 -8.63 -21.04 6.01
CA VAL A 135 -9.95 -20.64 5.51
C VAL A 135 -9.95 -20.59 3.99
N LEU A 136 -11.00 -21.15 3.36
CA LEU A 136 -11.24 -20.89 1.95
C LEU A 136 -11.76 -19.47 1.76
N PHE A 137 -11.07 -18.70 0.94
CA PHE A 137 -11.44 -17.35 0.61
C PHE A 137 -11.80 -17.22 -0.87
N GLN A 138 -12.91 -16.59 -1.14
CA GLN A 138 -13.34 -16.10 -2.44
C GLN A 138 -13.65 -14.63 -2.33
N PHE A 139 -13.34 -13.88 -3.37
CA PHE A 139 -13.59 -12.44 -3.35
C PHE A 139 -15.08 -12.14 -3.26
N PRO A 140 -15.53 -11.24 -2.37
CA PRO A 140 -16.90 -10.75 -2.36
C PRO A 140 -17.24 -10.04 -3.68
N ASP A 141 -18.48 -10.12 -4.12
CA ASP A 141 -18.93 -9.51 -5.38
C ASP A 141 -18.65 -8.00 -5.42
N GLU A 142 -18.79 -7.33 -4.29
CA GLU A 142 -18.51 -5.89 -4.14
C GLU A 142 -17.03 -5.54 -4.36
N ASP A 143 -16.13 -6.41 -3.95
CA ASP A 143 -14.68 -6.22 -4.14
C ASP A 143 -14.26 -6.58 -5.56
N LEU A 144 -14.95 -7.52 -6.20
CA LEU A 144 -14.66 -7.92 -7.56
C LEU A 144 -14.80 -6.79 -8.57
N GLU A 145 -15.78 -5.89 -8.40
CA GLU A 145 -15.93 -4.72 -9.29
C GLU A 145 -14.71 -3.79 -9.20
N VAL A 146 -14.17 -3.58 -8.00
CA VAL A 146 -12.94 -2.79 -7.79
C VAL A 146 -11.74 -3.52 -8.38
N ILE A 147 -11.60 -4.83 -8.12
CA ILE A 147 -10.48 -5.66 -8.61
C ILE A 147 -10.47 -5.74 -10.14
N ARG A 148 -11.65 -5.85 -10.79
CA ARG A 148 -11.79 -5.81 -12.26
C ARG A 148 -11.32 -4.48 -12.84
N ASN A 149 -11.71 -3.38 -12.18
CA ASN A 149 -11.27 -2.06 -12.59
C ASN A 149 -9.75 -1.88 -12.38
N ASP A 150 -9.20 -2.36 -11.27
CA ASP A 150 -7.75 -2.37 -11.03
C ASP A 150 -7.00 -3.14 -12.12
N TRP A 151 -7.48 -4.34 -12.46
CA TRP A 151 -6.91 -5.13 -13.54
C TRP A 151 -6.97 -4.39 -14.88
N LYS A 152 -8.12 -3.75 -15.19
CA LYS A 152 -8.29 -2.95 -16.40
C LYS A 152 -7.28 -1.79 -16.47
N ILE A 153 -7.06 -1.06 -15.37
CA ILE A 153 -6.07 0.03 -15.30
C ILE A 153 -4.67 -0.49 -15.68
N LEU A 154 -4.27 -1.65 -15.16
CA LEU A 154 -2.99 -2.27 -15.49
C LEU A 154 -2.92 -2.65 -16.97
N MET A 155 -3.98 -3.25 -17.53
CA MET A 155 -4.05 -3.63 -18.94
C MET A 155 -4.06 -2.41 -19.87
N ASP A 156 -4.76 -1.35 -19.51
CA ASP A 156 -4.79 -0.12 -20.29
C ASP A 156 -3.38 0.52 -20.39
N LYS A 157 -2.61 0.53 -19.28
CA LYS A 157 -1.20 0.99 -19.31
C LYS A 157 -0.32 0.10 -20.19
N ILE A 158 -0.48 -1.23 -20.11
CA ILE A 158 0.29 -2.15 -20.95
C ILE A 158 -0.04 -1.93 -22.43
N LYS A 159 -1.33 -1.83 -22.78
CA LYS A 159 -1.80 -1.57 -24.16
C LYS A 159 -1.36 -0.21 -24.70
N ALA A 160 -1.15 0.77 -23.83
CA ALA A 160 -0.60 2.07 -24.19
C ALA A 160 0.94 2.08 -24.33
N GLY A 161 1.63 0.92 -24.17
CA GLY A 161 3.09 0.84 -24.18
C GLY A 161 3.74 1.50 -22.96
N GLN A 162 3.02 1.59 -21.86
CA GLN A 162 3.39 2.30 -20.64
C GLN A 162 3.60 1.37 -19.42
N ALA A 163 3.89 0.07 -19.64
CA ALA A 163 4.13 -0.85 -18.53
C ALA A 163 5.30 -0.41 -17.64
N HIS A 164 6.29 0.31 -18.17
CA HIS A 164 7.40 0.90 -17.43
C HIS A 164 6.96 2.01 -16.45
N LEU A 165 5.76 2.58 -16.63
CA LEU A 165 5.17 3.60 -15.77
C LEU A 165 4.17 3.04 -14.74
N ILE A 166 4.00 1.71 -14.68
CA ILE A 166 3.11 1.10 -13.69
C ILE A 166 3.68 1.33 -12.28
N SER A 167 2.82 1.84 -11.39
CA SER A 167 3.07 1.98 -9.95
C SER A 167 2.07 1.15 -9.15
N GLU A 168 2.46 0.67 -7.98
CA GLU A 168 1.54 -0.03 -7.07
C GLU A 168 0.41 0.87 -6.57
N GLY A 169 0.63 2.17 -6.53
CA GLY A 169 -0.37 3.17 -6.17
C GLY A 169 -1.44 3.43 -7.24
N ASP A 170 -1.27 2.94 -8.48
CA ASP A 170 -2.24 3.18 -9.57
C ASP A 170 -3.63 2.60 -9.28
N THR A 171 -3.68 1.55 -8.49
CA THR A 171 -4.85 0.70 -8.26
C THR A 171 -5.30 0.74 -6.80
N MET A 172 -6.45 0.14 -6.50
CA MET A 172 -7.06 0.16 -5.17
C MET A 172 -6.71 -1.09 -4.34
N TYR A 173 -7.07 -2.29 -4.80
CA TYR A 173 -6.93 -3.57 -4.09
C TYR A 173 -5.91 -4.49 -4.74
N LEU A 174 -6.01 -4.68 -6.06
CA LEU A 174 -5.09 -5.48 -6.87
C LEU A 174 -4.00 -4.56 -7.43
N ALA A 175 -2.75 -4.83 -7.09
CA ALA A 175 -1.60 -4.05 -7.55
C ALA A 175 -0.63 -4.91 -8.38
N ALA A 176 0.31 -4.24 -9.04
CA ALA A 176 1.43 -4.87 -9.73
C ALA A 176 2.74 -4.54 -8.99
N CYS A 177 3.12 -5.41 -8.03
CA CYS A 177 4.32 -5.19 -7.22
C CYS A 177 5.61 -5.56 -7.98
N PRO A 178 6.75 -4.91 -7.70
CA PRO A 178 8.06 -5.32 -8.20
C PRO A 178 8.38 -6.77 -7.82
N LYS A 179 8.95 -7.53 -8.77
CA LYS A 179 9.33 -8.94 -8.59
C LYS A 179 10.68 -9.28 -9.21
N GLY A 180 11.40 -8.30 -9.72
CA GLY A 180 12.78 -8.43 -10.16
C GLY A 180 13.77 -8.44 -8.99
N ARG A 181 15.03 -8.79 -9.27
CA ARG A 181 16.13 -8.76 -8.26
C ARG A 181 16.45 -7.34 -7.83
N ASN A 182 16.26 -6.38 -8.70
CA ASN A 182 16.45 -4.94 -8.51
C ASN A 182 15.71 -4.16 -9.61
N SER A 183 15.77 -2.84 -9.60
CA SER A 183 15.14 -1.97 -10.60
C SER A 183 15.63 -2.19 -12.03
N GLN A 184 16.80 -2.78 -12.23
CA GLN A 184 17.38 -3.09 -13.55
C GLN A 184 16.91 -4.45 -14.10
N ASP A 185 16.27 -5.29 -13.29
CA ASP A 185 15.71 -6.57 -13.74
C ASP A 185 14.38 -6.32 -14.46
N THR A 186 14.49 -6.07 -15.75
CA THR A 186 13.39 -5.69 -16.65
C THR A 186 13.02 -6.81 -17.62
N ARG A 187 11.92 -6.62 -18.33
CA ARG A 187 11.46 -7.47 -19.44
C ARG A 187 10.87 -6.60 -20.55
N SER A 188 10.71 -7.18 -21.74
CA SER A 188 9.97 -6.56 -22.84
C SER A 188 8.53 -6.25 -22.45
N GLN A 189 7.94 -5.30 -23.14
CA GLN A 189 6.52 -4.99 -23.09
C GLN A 189 5.99 -4.80 -24.51
N PRO A 190 4.70 -5.09 -24.78
CA PRO A 190 4.10 -4.80 -26.07
C PRO A 190 3.99 -3.28 -26.29
N PHE A 191 4.02 -2.87 -27.56
CA PHE A 191 3.78 -1.49 -28.00
C PHE A 191 4.79 -0.44 -27.53
N SER A 192 5.95 -0.82 -26.99
CA SER A 192 7.01 0.10 -26.60
C SER A 192 8.38 -0.57 -26.64
N PRO A 193 9.44 0.12 -27.15
CA PRO A 193 10.82 -0.38 -27.08
C PRO A 193 11.43 -0.23 -25.65
N ILE A 194 10.79 0.53 -24.76
CA ILE A 194 11.29 0.75 -23.41
C ILE A 194 10.98 -0.49 -22.57
N PRO A 195 12.00 -1.18 -22.00
CA PRO A 195 11.75 -2.32 -21.14
C PRO A 195 11.07 -1.88 -19.83
N ALA A 196 10.23 -2.74 -19.28
CA ALA A 196 9.53 -2.49 -18.03
C ALA A 196 10.03 -3.40 -16.91
N MET A 197 10.03 -2.91 -15.67
CA MET A 197 10.39 -3.68 -14.48
C MET A 197 9.53 -4.95 -14.40
N LYS A 198 10.12 -6.09 -14.04
CA LYS A 198 9.35 -7.33 -13.77
C LYS A 198 8.42 -7.12 -12.58
N ARG A 199 7.15 -7.45 -12.77
CA ARG A 199 6.11 -7.30 -11.76
C ARG A 199 5.30 -8.58 -11.60
N ALA A 200 4.64 -8.70 -10.45
CA ALA A 200 3.65 -9.71 -10.17
C ALA A 200 2.34 -9.05 -9.73
N TYR A 201 1.22 -9.67 -10.03
CA TYR A 201 -0.05 -9.34 -9.39
C TYR A 201 0.07 -9.56 -7.89
N SER A 202 -0.46 -8.64 -7.11
CA SER A 202 -0.47 -8.74 -5.65
C SER A 202 -1.70 -8.07 -5.05
N LEU A 203 -2.22 -8.63 -3.98
CA LEU A 203 -3.21 -7.92 -3.16
C LEU A 203 -2.45 -7.01 -2.18
N LYS A 204 -2.84 -5.73 -2.11
CA LYS A 204 -2.20 -4.76 -1.22
C LYS A 204 -2.28 -5.21 0.25
N SER A 205 -1.28 -4.87 1.05
CA SER A 205 -1.25 -5.20 2.49
C SER A 205 -2.44 -4.62 3.26
N SER A 206 -2.96 -3.46 2.85
CA SER A 206 -4.18 -2.87 3.39
C SER A 206 -5.41 -3.74 3.11
N TYR A 207 -5.56 -4.23 1.88
CA TYR A 207 -6.64 -5.13 1.51
C TYR A 207 -6.52 -6.48 2.22
N MET A 208 -5.32 -7.05 2.28
CA MET A 208 -5.05 -8.27 3.05
C MET A 208 -5.36 -8.11 4.54
N THR A 209 -5.10 -6.92 5.11
CA THR A 209 -5.47 -6.62 6.49
C THR A 209 -6.98 -6.73 6.69
N GLN A 210 -7.79 -6.24 5.74
CA GLN A 210 -9.24 -6.35 5.82
C GLN A 210 -9.74 -7.78 5.57
N ILE A 211 -9.09 -8.54 4.67
CA ILE A 211 -9.36 -9.98 4.50
C ILE A 211 -9.12 -10.72 5.81
N LEU A 212 -7.97 -10.54 6.43
CA LEU A 212 -7.63 -11.16 7.72
C LEU A 212 -8.68 -10.81 8.79
N ARG A 213 -8.93 -9.51 9.01
CA ARG A 213 -9.85 -9.04 10.03
C ARG A 213 -11.25 -9.61 9.86
N ARG A 214 -11.84 -9.42 8.69
CA ARG A 214 -13.27 -9.70 8.47
C ARG A 214 -13.56 -11.17 8.18
N TYR A 215 -12.77 -11.79 7.28
CA TYR A 215 -13.09 -13.13 6.77
C TYR A 215 -12.35 -14.25 7.51
N ILE A 216 -11.24 -13.95 8.18
CA ILE A 216 -10.45 -14.95 8.90
C ILE A 216 -10.64 -14.85 10.40
N PHE A 217 -10.67 -13.64 10.96
CA PHE A 217 -10.80 -13.41 12.40
C PHE A 217 -12.18 -12.92 12.86
N GLY A 218 -13.06 -12.50 11.95
CA GLY A 218 -14.47 -12.21 12.22
C GLY A 218 -14.74 -10.83 12.82
N ASP A 219 -13.90 -9.83 12.53
CA ASP A 219 -14.16 -8.45 12.95
C ASP A 219 -15.43 -7.90 12.28
N GLU A 220 -16.14 -7.01 12.99
CA GLU A 220 -17.32 -6.34 12.46
C GLU A 220 -17.00 -5.45 11.24
N PRO A 221 -17.92 -5.35 10.27
CA PRO A 221 -17.72 -4.53 9.09
C PRO A 221 -17.70 -3.04 9.42
N CYS A 222 -16.85 -2.29 8.71
CA CYS A 222 -16.82 -0.83 8.78
C CYS A 222 -17.97 -0.20 7.98
N GLU A 223 -18.23 1.11 8.21
CA GLU A 223 -19.16 1.88 7.39
C GLU A 223 -18.69 1.92 5.93
N LYS A 224 -19.64 1.67 4.98
CA LYS A 224 -19.39 1.75 3.54
C LYS A 224 -19.77 3.12 2.99
N ILE A 225 -18.92 3.67 2.13
CA ILE A 225 -19.23 4.87 1.33
C ILE A 225 -20.17 4.47 0.20
N ILE A 226 -19.84 3.39 -0.51
CA ILE A 226 -20.65 2.87 -1.61
C ILE A 226 -21.63 1.85 -1.07
N LYS A 227 -22.91 2.22 -1.08
CA LYS A 227 -23.99 1.35 -0.59
C LYS A 227 -24.48 0.36 -1.65
N ASP A 228 -24.34 0.72 -2.93
CA ASP A 228 -24.67 -0.14 -4.07
C ASP A 228 -23.44 -0.39 -4.93
N PRO A 229 -22.84 -1.60 -4.88
CA PRO A 229 -21.69 -1.95 -5.70
C PRO A 229 -21.88 -1.80 -7.20
N ALA A 230 -23.12 -1.88 -7.68
CA ALA A 230 -23.43 -1.68 -9.10
C ALA A 230 -23.02 -0.28 -9.61
N ALA A 231 -22.89 0.70 -8.71
CA ALA A 231 -22.42 2.03 -9.05
C ALA A 231 -20.98 2.04 -9.63
N LEU A 232 -20.16 1.01 -9.34
CA LEU A 232 -18.78 0.89 -9.83
C LEU A 232 -18.65 0.09 -11.14
N ARG A 233 -19.73 -0.46 -11.69
CA ARG A 233 -19.67 -1.23 -12.95
C ARG A 233 -19.32 -0.36 -14.16
N THR A 234 -19.68 0.91 -14.12
CA THR A 234 -19.52 1.85 -15.25
C THR A 234 -18.57 3.00 -14.96
N THR A 235 -18.08 3.13 -13.74
CA THR A 235 -17.20 4.22 -13.32
C THR A 235 -16.18 3.72 -12.28
N SER A 236 -15.02 4.36 -12.22
CA SER A 236 -14.04 4.09 -11.16
C SER A 236 -14.52 4.65 -9.81
N PHE A 237 -13.96 4.11 -8.71
CA PHE A 237 -14.20 4.69 -7.38
C PHE A 237 -13.81 6.17 -7.32
N GLU A 238 -12.71 6.54 -7.95
CA GLU A 238 -12.19 7.91 -7.98
C GLU A 238 -13.11 8.88 -8.69
N ASP A 239 -13.64 8.48 -9.86
CA ASP A 239 -14.58 9.28 -10.63
C ASP A 239 -15.94 9.40 -9.92
N TRP A 240 -16.43 8.29 -9.36
CA TRP A 240 -17.65 8.27 -8.56
C TRP A 240 -17.56 9.21 -7.37
N PHE A 241 -16.47 9.13 -6.61
CA PHE A 241 -16.18 9.97 -5.45
C PHE A 241 -16.14 11.45 -5.86
N SER A 242 -15.38 11.75 -6.91
CA SER A 242 -15.25 13.12 -7.44
C SER A 242 -16.58 13.70 -7.89
N ALA A 243 -17.43 12.88 -8.56
CA ALA A 243 -18.75 13.30 -8.98
C ALA A 243 -19.67 13.62 -7.79
N LYS A 244 -19.58 12.86 -6.69
CA LYS A 244 -20.37 13.09 -5.46
C LYS A 244 -20.04 14.39 -4.76
N VAL A 245 -18.78 14.80 -4.76
CA VAL A 245 -18.36 16.04 -4.09
C VAL A 245 -18.43 17.29 -4.98
N ARG A 246 -18.53 17.11 -6.30
CA ARG A 246 -18.61 18.20 -7.29
C ARG A 246 -19.69 19.26 -6.99
N PRO A 247 -20.92 18.92 -6.51
CA PRO A 247 -21.96 19.93 -6.19
C PRO A 247 -21.59 20.92 -5.08
N TYR A 248 -20.49 20.68 -4.37
CA TYR A 248 -20.03 21.52 -3.25
C TYR A 248 -18.84 22.41 -3.63
N VAL A 249 -18.37 22.33 -4.87
CA VAL A 249 -17.25 23.15 -5.36
C VAL A 249 -17.63 24.63 -5.33
N GLY A 250 -16.69 25.46 -4.85
CA GLY A 250 -16.87 26.92 -4.69
C GLY A 250 -17.55 27.34 -3.38
N MET A 251 -18.08 26.39 -2.59
CA MET A 251 -18.66 26.72 -1.28
C MET A 251 -17.58 26.98 -0.25
N SER A 252 -17.79 27.98 0.59
CA SER A 252 -16.95 28.28 1.74
C SER A 252 -17.11 27.21 2.84
N ARG A 253 -16.15 27.14 3.76
CA ARG A 253 -16.28 26.25 4.93
C ARG A 253 -17.54 26.55 5.77
N MET A 254 -17.93 27.81 5.89
CA MET A 254 -19.13 28.21 6.63
C MET A 254 -20.38 27.67 5.96
N GLU A 255 -20.52 27.88 4.65
CA GLU A 255 -21.65 27.34 3.86
C GLU A 255 -21.73 25.82 3.90
N LEU A 256 -20.57 25.15 3.78
CA LEU A 256 -20.48 23.70 3.91
C LEU A 256 -20.93 23.20 5.28
N LYS A 257 -20.46 23.84 6.35
CA LYS A 257 -20.86 23.51 7.74
C LYS A 257 -22.39 23.63 7.89
N ALA A 258 -22.96 24.75 7.47
CA ALA A 258 -24.40 24.99 7.54
C ALA A 258 -25.21 23.98 6.72
N ARG A 259 -24.79 23.71 5.47
CA ARG A 259 -25.49 22.80 4.55
C ARG A 259 -25.44 21.35 4.99
N LEU A 260 -24.31 20.94 5.58
CA LEU A 260 -24.05 19.53 5.94
C LEU A 260 -24.31 19.23 7.44
N GLY A 261 -24.65 20.24 8.25
CA GLY A 261 -24.91 20.06 9.68
C GLY A 261 -23.64 19.71 10.49
N VAL A 262 -22.46 20.22 10.07
CA VAL A 262 -21.18 19.93 10.73
C VAL A 262 -20.84 21.07 11.69
N GLU A 263 -20.97 20.86 13.01
CA GLU A 263 -20.80 21.90 14.01
C GLU A 263 -19.38 22.01 14.63
N THR A 264 -18.46 21.12 14.26
CA THR A 264 -17.10 21.10 14.82
C THR A 264 -16.18 22.16 14.22
N ASN A 265 -15.14 22.55 15.01
CA ASN A 265 -13.99 23.33 14.56
C ASN A 265 -12.66 22.56 14.74
N ALA A 266 -12.73 21.24 14.77
CA ALA A 266 -11.57 20.38 14.91
C ALA A 266 -10.55 20.59 13.77
N LYS A 267 -9.28 20.27 14.03
CA LYS A 267 -8.19 20.40 13.03
C LYS A 267 -8.46 19.63 11.73
N ASN A 268 -9.23 18.57 11.79
CA ASN A 268 -9.63 17.71 10.66
C ASN A 268 -10.99 18.09 10.04
N LEU A 269 -11.49 19.31 10.29
CA LEU A 269 -12.77 19.80 9.75
C LEU A 269 -12.93 19.53 8.25
N ASN A 270 -11.90 19.76 7.45
CA ASN A 270 -11.98 19.58 5.99
C ASN A 270 -12.27 18.12 5.58
N GLU A 271 -11.69 17.15 6.29
CA GLU A 271 -12.01 15.74 6.12
C GLU A 271 -13.47 15.45 6.48
N LEU A 272 -13.92 15.95 7.64
CA LEU A 272 -15.29 15.75 8.11
C LEU A 272 -16.33 16.37 7.18
N LEU A 273 -16.04 17.52 6.56
CA LEU A 273 -16.89 18.11 5.54
C LEU A 273 -17.02 17.19 4.32
N VAL A 274 -15.91 16.65 3.82
CA VAL A 274 -15.94 15.72 2.68
C VAL A 274 -16.64 14.40 3.06
N ALA A 275 -16.42 13.88 4.27
CA ALA A 275 -17.16 12.73 4.76
C ALA A 275 -18.69 12.98 4.76
N ALA A 276 -19.11 14.13 5.27
CA ALA A 276 -20.52 14.52 5.28
C ALA A 276 -21.12 14.72 3.86
N MET A 277 -20.33 15.22 2.89
CA MET A 277 -20.76 15.28 1.47
C MET A 277 -21.12 13.90 0.90
N LEU A 278 -20.50 12.85 1.41
CA LEU A 278 -20.69 11.45 1.02
C LEU A 278 -21.72 10.72 1.92
N GLY A 279 -22.29 11.41 2.92
CA GLY A 279 -23.21 10.83 3.89
C GLY A 279 -22.55 9.89 4.90
N VAL A 280 -21.23 9.99 5.09
CA VAL A 280 -20.45 9.22 6.07
C VAL A 280 -20.50 9.93 7.43
N LYS A 281 -20.75 9.13 8.49
CA LYS A 281 -20.74 9.61 9.88
C LYS A 281 -19.34 9.43 10.46
N GLY A 282 -18.54 10.47 10.46
CA GLY A 282 -17.20 10.43 11.07
C GLY A 282 -16.07 10.56 10.06
N HIS A 283 -15.01 9.75 10.21
CA HIS A 283 -13.80 9.86 9.42
C HIS A 283 -13.84 8.97 8.17
N LEU A 284 -13.45 9.50 7.02
CA LEU A 284 -13.29 8.72 5.78
C LEU A 284 -12.28 7.58 5.96
N SER A 285 -11.21 7.81 6.72
CA SER A 285 -10.20 6.79 7.02
C SER A 285 -10.75 5.54 7.73
N ASN A 286 -11.92 5.63 8.34
CA ASN A 286 -12.57 4.52 9.02
C ASN A 286 -13.58 3.78 8.13
N THR A 287 -13.78 4.23 6.90
CA THR A 287 -14.67 3.55 5.96
C THR A 287 -13.99 2.35 5.30
N GLU A 288 -14.82 1.42 4.84
CA GLU A 288 -14.35 0.16 4.28
C GLU A 288 -13.44 0.34 3.07
N GLU A 289 -13.83 1.20 2.13
CA GLU A 289 -13.09 1.46 0.89
C GLU A 289 -11.73 2.09 1.18
N PHE A 290 -11.66 3.03 2.13
CA PHE A 290 -10.40 3.66 2.53
C PHE A 290 -9.47 2.69 3.22
N GLN A 291 -10.00 1.84 4.09
CA GLN A 291 -9.21 0.83 4.79
C GLN A 291 -8.72 -0.27 3.84
N LYS A 292 -9.57 -0.76 2.94
CA LYS A 292 -9.19 -1.77 1.94
C LYS A 292 -8.13 -1.25 0.98
N ALA A 293 -8.29 -0.04 0.45
CA ALA A 293 -7.35 0.55 -0.49
C ALA A 293 -6.10 1.15 0.18
N GLY A 294 -6.11 1.35 1.49
CA GLY A 294 -5.03 2.04 2.21
C GLY A 294 -4.91 3.52 1.84
N ILE A 295 -6.04 4.18 1.49
CA ILE A 295 -6.03 5.59 1.07
C ILE A 295 -5.65 6.49 2.24
N GLN A 296 -4.66 7.35 2.02
CA GLN A 296 -4.26 8.36 2.99
C GLN A 296 -4.79 9.75 2.61
N LEU A 297 -5.41 10.42 3.59
CA LEU A 297 -5.97 11.74 3.42
C LEU A 297 -4.93 12.83 3.66
N LYS A 298 -4.90 13.84 2.78
CA LYS A 298 -4.10 15.04 2.94
C LYS A 298 -4.92 16.28 2.56
N THR A 299 -5.08 17.19 3.49
CA THR A 299 -5.72 18.48 3.21
C THR A 299 -4.70 19.47 2.71
N ILE A 300 -4.99 20.12 1.58
CA ILE A 300 -4.12 21.11 0.95
C ILE A 300 -4.86 22.45 0.89
N ALA A 301 -4.23 23.48 1.45
CA ALA A 301 -4.70 24.84 1.33
C ALA A 301 -3.84 25.62 0.33
N ILE A 302 -4.45 26.06 -0.76
CA ILE A 302 -3.81 26.94 -1.75
C ILE A 302 -3.95 28.38 -1.24
N GLU A 303 -2.86 29.10 -1.17
CA GLU A 303 -2.85 30.52 -0.76
C GLU A 303 -3.43 31.41 -1.88
N PRO A 304 -3.84 32.65 -1.59
CA PRO A 304 -4.43 33.55 -2.60
C PRO A 304 -3.52 33.84 -3.81
N ASN A 305 -2.22 33.63 -3.67
CA ASN A 305 -1.25 33.77 -4.75
C ASN A 305 -0.99 32.46 -5.53
N GLY A 306 -1.79 31.41 -5.25
CA GLY A 306 -1.67 30.10 -5.90
C GLY A 306 -0.57 29.19 -5.33
N SER A 307 0.18 29.62 -4.32
CA SER A 307 1.22 28.79 -3.70
C SER A 307 0.67 27.88 -2.61
N ILE A 308 1.45 26.84 -2.25
CA ILE A 308 1.22 26.00 -1.07
C ILE A 308 2.34 26.29 -0.08
N LYS A 309 1.98 26.63 1.16
CA LYS A 309 2.98 26.95 2.19
C LYS A 309 3.69 25.72 2.74
N GLU A 310 2.97 24.63 2.94
CA GLU A 310 3.45 23.48 3.69
C GLU A 310 3.89 22.35 2.76
N SER A 311 5.07 21.79 3.03
CA SER A 311 5.52 20.52 2.48
C SER A 311 4.75 19.36 3.15
N MET A 312 4.63 18.22 2.47
CA MET A 312 3.92 17.06 2.99
C MET A 312 4.88 16.15 3.77
N SER A 313 4.67 16.05 5.09
CA SER A 313 5.48 15.23 5.99
C SER A 313 5.06 13.76 6.02
N PHE A 314 6.04 12.91 6.31
CA PHE A 314 5.88 11.48 6.58
C PHE A 314 6.25 11.16 8.04
N PRO A 315 6.07 9.92 8.50
CA PRO A 315 6.47 9.50 9.84
C PRO A 315 7.96 9.78 10.13
N VAL A 316 8.27 9.98 11.41
CA VAL A 316 9.64 10.14 11.89
C VAL A 316 10.45 8.90 11.54
N MET A 317 11.64 9.11 10.96
CA MET A 317 12.55 8.02 10.61
C MET A 317 13.30 7.47 11.83
N ASN A 318 13.54 6.18 11.81
CA ASN A 318 14.43 5.52 12.76
C ASN A 318 15.83 5.43 12.14
N PHE A 319 16.75 6.30 12.57
CA PHE A 319 18.11 6.39 12.01
C PHE A 319 18.87 5.07 12.08
N CYS A 320 18.74 4.31 13.17
CA CYS A 320 19.45 3.05 13.34
C CYS A 320 18.85 1.92 12.50
N ALA A 321 17.51 1.87 12.36
CA ALA A 321 16.86 0.85 11.54
C ALA A 321 17.19 1.01 10.06
N MET A 322 17.23 2.26 9.55
CA MET A 322 17.54 2.57 8.14
C MET A 322 18.90 2.03 7.69
N MET A 323 19.85 1.79 8.61
CA MET A 323 21.18 1.25 8.28
C MET A 323 21.13 -0.18 7.71
N ASN A 324 20.06 -0.91 8.02
CA ASN A 324 19.88 -2.32 7.66
C ASN A 324 18.77 -2.52 6.61
N GLU A 325 18.13 -1.45 6.16
CA GLU A 325 17.10 -1.50 5.13
C GLU A 325 17.74 -1.47 3.74
N THR A 326 17.14 -2.18 2.78
CA THR A 326 17.27 -1.92 1.35
C THR A 326 16.16 -0.95 0.94
N TRP A 327 16.26 -0.29 -0.22
CA TRP A 327 15.22 0.63 -0.68
C TRP A 327 13.85 -0.05 -0.76
N GLU A 328 13.78 -1.21 -1.39
CA GLU A 328 12.56 -1.98 -1.63
C GLU A 328 11.92 -2.53 -0.34
N GLU A 329 12.69 -2.64 0.74
CA GLU A 329 12.24 -3.10 2.06
C GLU A 329 12.16 -1.94 3.08
N SER A 330 12.39 -0.70 2.62
CA SER A 330 12.40 0.46 3.50
C SER A 330 11.00 0.88 3.91
N ALA A 331 10.88 1.42 5.14
CA ALA A 331 9.63 1.97 5.64
C ALA A 331 9.10 3.12 4.76
N LEU A 332 9.97 3.86 4.07
CA LEU A 332 9.57 4.94 3.16
C LEU A 332 8.98 4.40 1.86
N TYR A 333 9.60 3.35 1.28
CA TYR A 333 9.08 2.69 0.10
C TYR A 333 7.72 2.05 0.38
N ASP A 334 7.60 1.28 1.46
CA ASP A 334 6.35 0.63 1.87
C ASP A 334 5.21 1.63 2.12
N LEU A 335 5.57 2.86 2.51
CA LEU A 335 4.58 3.91 2.70
C LEU A 335 4.20 4.61 1.40
N LEU A 336 5.13 4.85 0.47
CA LEU A 336 4.88 5.67 -0.72
C LEU A 336 4.43 4.87 -1.93
N ALA A 337 5.09 3.74 -2.22
CA ALA A 337 4.88 3.02 -3.47
C ALA A 337 3.45 2.43 -3.61
N PRO A 338 2.86 1.78 -2.59
CA PRO A 338 1.51 1.23 -2.68
C PRO A 338 0.41 2.23 -2.35
N THR A 339 0.75 3.42 -1.80
CA THR A 339 -0.25 4.32 -1.23
C THR A 339 -0.89 5.20 -2.29
N LYS A 340 -2.22 5.20 -2.28
CA LYS A 340 -3.04 6.20 -2.94
C LYS A 340 -3.40 7.29 -1.93
N PHE A 341 -3.17 8.55 -2.29
CA PHE A 341 -3.53 9.71 -1.47
C PHE A 341 -4.82 10.32 -2.00
N LEU A 342 -5.67 10.79 -1.10
CA LEU A 342 -6.77 11.69 -1.42
C LEU A 342 -6.38 13.11 -0.96
N PHE A 343 -6.12 13.98 -1.90
CA PHE A 343 -5.94 15.39 -1.65
C PHE A 343 -7.30 16.08 -1.58
N ILE A 344 -7.60 16.69 -0.44
CA ILE A 344 -8.76 17.56 -0.22
C ILE A 344 -8.28 18.99 -0.36
N ILE A 345 -8.68 19.68 -1.43
CA ILE A 345 -8.10 20.94 -1.85
C ILE A 345 -9.07 22.09 -1.56
N PHE A 346 -8.59 23.05 -0.77
CA PHE A 346 -9.27 24.30 -0.49
C PHE A 346 -8.43 25.50 -0.97
N GLN A 347 -9.09 26.51 -1.51
CA GLN A 347 -8.49 27.80 -1.87
C GLN A 347 -8.75 28.81 -0.76
N LYS A 348 -7.72 29.45 -0.24
CA LYS A 348 -7.87 30.60 0.65
C LYS A 348 -8.14 31.86 -0.15
N SER A 349 -9.06 32.67 0.33
CA SER A 349 -9.27 34.05 -0.13
C SER A 349 -8.37 35.02 0.66
N ARG A 350 -8.33 36.27 0.24
CA ARG A 350 -7.48 37.33 0.90
C ARG A 350 -7.94 37.66 2.30
N ASP A 351 -9.21 37.50 2.61
CA ASP A 351 -9.82 37.67 3.94
C ASP A 351 -9.64 36.46 4.86
N GLY A 352 -9.02 35.37 4.35
CA GLY A 352 -8.69 34.17 5.12
C GLY A 352 -9.76 33.07 5.08
N GLU A 353 -10.90 33.30 4.42
CA GLU A 353 -11.92 32.24 4.21
C GLU A 353 -11.39 31.18 3.26
N CYS A 354 -11.85 29.92 3.42
CA CYS A 354 -11.44 28.79 2.63
C CYS A 354 -12.60 28.22 1.85
N TYR A 355 -12.43 28.08 0.54
CA TYR A 355 -13.41 27.57 -0.41
C TYR A 355 -13.00 26.21 -0.92
N PHE A 356 -13.93 25.25 -0.89
CA PHE A 356 -13.69 23.92 -1.41
C PHE A 356 -13.52 23.97 -2.94
N GLN A 357 -12.40 23.43 -3.41
CA GLN A 357 -12.09 23.41 -4.84
C GLN A 357 -12.40 22.07 -5.49
N ARG A 358 -11.81 21.02 -4.96
CA ARG A 358 -11.95 19.65 -5.46
C ARG A 358 -11.28 18.66 -4.53
N VAL A 359 -11.49 17.40 -4.82
CA VAL A 359 -10.64 16.30 -4.38
C VAL A 359 -9.78 15.83 -5.55
N LYS A 360 -8.62 15.22 -5.24
CA LYS A 360 -7.78 14.56 -6.24
C LYS A 360 -7.17 13.31 -5.64
N PHE A 361 -7.46 12.19 -6.26
CA PHE A 361 -6.70 10.96 -6.00
C PHE A 361 -5.33 11.08 -6.67
N TRP A 362 -4.31 10.66 -5.96
CA TRP A 362 -2.94 10.77 -6.42
C TRP A 362 -2.07 9.66 -5.82
N ASN A 363 -1.21 9.10 -6.61
CA ASN A 363 -0.11 8.27 -6.16
C ASN A 363 1.19 8.82 -6.75
N ILE A 364 2.31 8.52 -6.11
CA ILE A 364 3.60 8.99 -6.59
C ILE A 364 3.92 8.32 -7.93
N PRO A 365 4.24 9.07 -9.01
CA PRO A 365 4.70 8.50 -10.27
C PRO A 365 5.99 7.70 -10.08
N ALA A 366 6.18 6.64 -10.86
CA ALA A 366 7.35 5.76 -10.75
C ALA A 366 8.68 6.52 -10.89
N GLU A 367 8.76 7.47 -11.83
CA GLU A 367 9.93 8.34 -12.02
C GLU A 367 10.19 9.30 -10.85
N ASP A 368 9.15 9.76 -10.17
CA ASP A 368 9.27 10.61 -8.97
C ASP A 368 9.60 9.78 -7.73
N LEU A 369 9.16 8.52 -7.67
CA LEU A 369 9.56 7.58 -6.64
C LEU A 369 11.07 7.26 -6.71
N GLU A 370 11.66 7.19 -7.90
CA GLU A 370 13.11 7.04 -8.09
C GLU A 370 13.88 8.27 -7.56
N GLU A 371 13.34 9.47 -7.74
CA GLU A 371 13.93 10.67 -7.13
C GLU A 371 13.89 10.63 -5.59
N VAL A 372 12.82 10.07 -5.01
CA VAL A 372 12.75 9.84 -3.56
C VAL A 372 13.77 8.79 -3.13
N HIS A 373 13.98 7.74 -3.92
CA HIS A 373 15.02 6.73 -3.69
C HIS A 373 16.41 7.38 -3.58
N HIS A 374 16.77 8.28 -4.49
CA HIS A 374 18.04 9.01 -4.42
C HIS A 374 18.17 9.81 -3.13
N VAL A 375 17.10 10.49 -2.69
CA VAL A 375 17.11 11.23 -1.40
C VAL A 375 17.25 10.28 -0.21
N TRP A 376 16.57 9.14 -0.23
CA TRP A 376 16.68 8.11 0.78
C TRP A 376 18.09 7.52 0.85
N GLN A 377 18.67 7.15 -0.29
CA GLN A 377 20.03 6.59 -0.37
C GLN A 377 21.06 7.55 0.18
N ARG A 378 21.02 8.81 -0.24
CA ARG A 378 21.91 9.87 0.31
C ARG A 378 21.72 10.06 1.82
N THR A 379 20.52 9.90 2.33
CA THR A 379 20.25 9.95 3.78
C THR A 379 20.93 8.79 4.47
N VAL A 380 20.80 7.57 3.96
CA VAL A 380 21.45 6.37 4.51
C VAL A 380 22.98 6.51 4.47
N ASP A 381 23.54 6.98 3.35
CA ASP A 381 24.99 7.17 3.21
C ASP A 381 25.51 8.22 4.22
N THR A 382 24.80 9.34 4.37
CA THR A 382 25.12 10.38 5.39
C THR A 382 25.05 9.81 6.81
N LEU A 383 24.07 8.95 7.11
CA LEU A 383 23.96 8.29 8.42
C LEU A 383 25.13 7.31 8.67
N ARG A 384 25.62 6.64 7.63
CA ARG A 384 26.78 5.71 7.70
C ARG A 384 28.08 6.44 7.90
N GLU A 385 28.28 7.53 7.18
CA GLU A 385 29.49 8.36 7.25
C GLU A 385 29.56 9.20 8.53
N GLY A 386 28.42 9.44 9.17
CA GLY A 386 28.25 10.31 10.32
C GLY A 386 27.64 11.66 9.97
N VAL A 387 26.56 12.00 10.68
CA VAL A 387 25.88 13.28 10.48
C VAL A 387 26.69 14.42 11.06
N HIS A 388 27.08 15.37 10.21
CA HIS A 388 27.70 16.60 10.66
C HIS A 388 26.62 17.59 11.10
N ILE A 389 26.72 18.06 12.35
CA ILE A 389 25.77 19.02 12.96
C ILE A 389 26.52 20.30 13.32
N TRP A 390 26.01 21.46 12.92
CA TRP A 390 26.57 22.78 13.25
C TRP A 390 25.49 23.79 13.59
N LYS A 391 25.87 24.90 14.20
CA LYS A 391 24.98 26.05 14.42
C LYS A 391 25.14 27.06 13.30
N ASP A 392 24.03 27.55 12.76
CA ASP A 392 24.04 28.68 11.84
C ASP A 392 24.21 30.02 12.58
N ALA A 393 24.31 31.13 11.85
CA ALA A 393 24.49 32.47 12.42
C ALA A 393 23.36 32.89 13.37
N SER A 394 22.18 32.25 13.30
CA SER A 394 21.07 32.49 14.21
C SER A 394 21.03 31.53 15.41
N GLY A 395 22.07 30.70 15.58
CA GLY A 395 22.19 29.70 16.65
C GLY A 395 21.34 28.43 16.45
N ARG A 396 20.72 28.26 15.28
CA ARG A 396 19.91 27.08 14.96
C ARG A 396 20.79 25.90 14.52
N ASN A 397 20.48 24.71 15.01
CA ASN A 397 21.15 23.50 14.58
C ASN A 397 20.83 23.21 13.09
N ARG A 398 21.89 22.97 12.32
CA ARG A 398 21.87 22.53 10.93
C ARG A 398 22.56 21.17 10.81
N ASN A 399 22.28 20.47 9.73
CA ASN A 399 22.91 19.20 9.43
C ASN A 399 23.16 19.05 7.91
N ASN A 400 23.89 18.00 7.51
CA ASN A 400 24.23 17.70 6.11
C ASN A 400 23.27 16.70 5.44
N LEU A 401 22.10 16.42 6.02
CA LEU A 401 21.06 15.63 5.36
C LEU A 401 20.47 16.35 4.13
N PRO A 402 19.91 15.63 3.15
CA PRO A 402 19.41 16.18 1.88
C PRO A 402 18.37 17.30 2.09
N LYS A 403 18.59 18.45 1.46
CA LYS A 403 17.77 19.68 1.57
C LYS A 403 16.78 19.79 0.42
N ALA A 404 15.75 20.61 0.59
CA ALA A 404 14.72 20.87 -0.44
C ALA A 404 15.28 21.47 -1.74
N SER A 405 16.43 22.14 -1.69
CA SER A 405 17.11 22.68 -2.89
C SER A 405 17.87 21.63 -3.71
N GLU A 406 18.05 20.43 -3.16
CA GLU A 406 18.89 19.38 -3.74
C GLU A 406 18.08 18.30 -4.49
N SER A 407 16.77 18.29 -4.33
CA SER A 407 15.86 17.42 -5.07
C SER A 407 14.57 18.17 -5.40
N ARG A 408 14.02 17.90 -6.58
CA ARG A 408 12.74 18.48 -7.01
C ARG A 408 11.53 17.87 -6.29
N VAL A 409 11.67 16.67 -5.70
CA VAL A 409 10.55 15.89 -5.15
C VAL A 409 10.54 15.90 -3.63
N ALA A 410 11.64 15.51 -2.98
CA ALA A 410 11.66 15.24 -1.55
C ALA A 410 12.90 15.81 -0.85
N HIS A 411 12.83 15.94 0.46
CA HIS A 411 13.94 16.36 1.31
C HIS A 411 13.78 15.82 2.73
N VAL A 412 14.80 16.01 3.56
CA VAL A 412 14.80 15.69 4.99
C VAL A 412 14.82 16.97 5.81
N ARG A 413 13.98 17.04 6.85
CA ARG A 413 14.00 18.14 7.81
C ARG A 413 13.44 17.72 9.17
N PRO A 414 13.72 18.53 10.24
CA PRO A 414 13.23 18.25 11.59
C PRO A 414 11.71 18.06 11.66
N HIS A 415 11.30 17.07 12.45
CA HIS A 415 9.90 16.73 12.77
C HIS A 415 9.74 16.30 14.24
N GLY A 416 10.55 16.83 15.14
CA GLY A 416 10.37 16.71 16.59
C GLY A 416 9.39 17.74 17.11
N LYS A 417 8.87 17.53 18.32
CA LYS A 417 8.03 18.52 19.04
C LYS A 417 8.79 19.82 19.27
N ASP A 418 10.06 19.72 19.59
CA ASP A 418 11.02 20.80 19.78
C ASP A 418 12.44 20.31 19.47
N SER A 419 13.46 21.14 19.73
CA SER A 419 14.86 20.79 19.48
C SER A 419 15.41 19.70 20.39
N MET A 420 14.76 19.41 21.53
CA MET A 420 15.13 18.40 22.51
C MET A 420 14.49 17.03 22.21
N ASP A 421 13.48 16.98 21.35
CA ASP A 421 12.88 15.71 20.89
C ASP A 421 13.81 15.04 19.90
N THR A 422 14.80 14.30 20.44
CA THR A 422 15.90 13.71 19.70
C THR A 422 15.76 12.19 19.52
N ALA A 423 16.55 11.63 18.60
CA ALA A 423 16.72 10.21 18.38
C ALA A 423 18.22 9.87 18.28
N PRO A 424 18.67 8.67 18.68
CA PRO A 424 20.06 8.25 18.59
C PRO A 424 20.53 8.14 17.14
N LEU A 425 21.79 8.54 16.90
CA LEU A 425 22.46 8.37 15.61
C LEU A 425 23.26 7.05 15.60
N PRO A 426 23.38 6.36 14.45
CA PRO A 426 24.11 5.11 14.32
C PRO A 426 25.60 5.24 14.70
N THR A 427 26.20 6.40 14.44
CA THR A 427 27.62 6.70 14.71
C THR A 427 27.87 7.28 16.11
N GLY A 428 26.86 7.33 16.95
CA GLY A 428 26.89 7.88 18.31
C GLY A 428 26.30 9.30 18.41
N GLY A 429 25.93 9.68 19.63
CA GLY A 429 25.22 10.93 19.88
C GLY A 429 23.73 10.88 19.51
N SER A 430 23.11 12.04 19.43
CA SER A 430 21.70 12.17 19.08
C SER A 430 21.43 13.44 18.27
N MET A 431 20.36 13.44 17.50
CA MET A 431 19.90 14.59 16.71
C MET A 431 18.37 14.73 16.84
N THR A 432 17.86 15.97 16.74
CA THR A 432 16.41 16.20 16.64
C THR A 432 15.80 15.28 15.61
N LYS A 433 14.69 14.63 15.96
CA LYS A 433 13.97 13.73 15.06
C LYS A 433 13.74 14.35 13.69
N GLN A 434 13.95 13.57 12.65
CA GLN A 434 13.80 13.97 11.26
C GLN A 434 12.73 13.13 10.58
N CYS A 435 12.15 13.64 9.50
CA CYS A 435 11.38 12.82 8.58
C CYS A 435 11.61 13.26 7.13
N PHE A 436 11.19 12.43 6.20
CA PHE A 436 11.09 12.81 4.79
C PHE A 436 9.88 13.71 4.57
N TRP A 437 10.00 14.59 3.59
CA TRP A 437 8.96 15.52 3.17
C TRP A 437 8.90 15.58 1.66
N LEU A 438 7.72 15.57 1.05
CA LEU A 438 7.58 16.04 -0.32
C LEU A 438 7.59 17.57 -0.35
N ASN A 439 8.33 18.13 -1.30
CA ASN A 439 8.44 19.57 -1.47
C ASN A 439 7.08 20.21 -1.76
N ASN A 440 6.75 21.33 -1.15
CA ASN A 440 5.51 22.05 -1.42
C ASN A 440 5.38 22.45 -2.90
N SER A 441 6.47 22.83 -3.55
CA SER A 441 6.51 23.14 -4.98
C SER A 441 6.20 21.91 -5.85
N TYR A 442 6.65 20.71 -5.42
CA TYR A 442 6.31 19.46 -6.08
C TYR A 442 4.82 19.15 -5.92
N VAL A 443 4.31 19.19 -4.68
CA VAL A 443 2.87 18.96 -4.39
C VAL A 443 2.00 19.95 -5.17
N ALA A 444 2.40 21.24 -5.25
CA ALA A 444 1.69 22.24 -6.05
C ALA A 444 1.58 21.86 -7.53
N LYS A 445 2.66 21.34 -8.11
CA LYS A 445 2.65 20.84 -9.50
C LYS A 445 1.74 19.62 -9.66
N GLN A 446 1.74 18.70 -8.69
CA GLN A 446 0.92 17.50 -8.76
C GLN A 446 -0.57 17.80 -8.66
N ILE A 447 -0.99 18.74 -7.82
CA ILE A 447 -2.39 19.13 -7.73
C ILE A 447 -2.85 20.00 -8.91
N GLY A 448 -1.93 20.72 -9.57
CA GLY A 448 -2.23 21.56 -10.75
C GLY A 448 -2.30 20.78 -12.07
N LYS A 449 -1.77 19.53 -12.15
CA LYS A 449 -1.93 18.65 -13.32
C LYS A 449 -3.35 18.08 -13.30
N GLU A 450 -4.09 18.26 -14.40
CA GLU A 450 -5.36 17.56 -14.63
C GLU A 450 -5.14 16.10 -14.97
#